data_99ab33efea0ed56ad79bfe0086d8efdb
#
_entry.id   99ab33efea0ed56ad79bfe0086d8efdb
#
_cell.length_a   1.000
_cell.length_b   1.000
_cell.length_c   1.000
_cell.angle_alpha   90.00
_cell.angle_beta   90.00
_cell.angle_gamma   90.00
#
_symmetry.space_group_name_H-M   'P 1'
#
loop_
_entity.id
_entity.type
_entity.pdbx_description
1 polymer ?
#
loop_
_entity_poly.entity_id
_entity_poly.type
_entity_poly.pdbx_seq_one_letter_code
_entity_poly.pdbx_strand_id
1 'polypeptide(L)'
;MLKRLLFLSLLPLCSYAEDLPAPVKAIEKQGITIIKPFEAPGGVKGWLGKYQDMGVAIYLTPDGKHAISGYMYDENGNNLSEQLFQKELYTPAGQAMWKKLESADWLLEGKKEAPIILYVFADPFCPYCKQFWQQARPWVDSGKVQLRTLLVGVIKPESPATAAAILASKNPAQTWHDYEQSNGKLKLNVPADIPAALMRTLNINQQLMDDLGANATPAIYYMNKDNMLQQVVGLPDKEKLQVMMGESQQ
;
A
#
# COMPACT_ATOMS: atom_id res chain seq x y z
N MET A 1 -18.73 -18.78 57.88
CA MET A 1 -18.77 -18.04 56.62
C MET A 1 -17.41 -17.35 56.44
N LEU A 2 -16.50 -17.95 55.64
CA LEU A 2 -15.15 -17.51 55.50
C LEU A 2 -14.98 -16.75 54.18
N LYS A 3 -14.83 -15.42 54.23
CA LYS A 3 -14.61 -14.56 53.05
C LYS A 3 -13.14 -14.73 52.60
N ARG A 4 -12.95 -15.38 51.45
CA ARG A 4 -11.63 -15.39 50.75
C ARG A 4 -11.46 -14.05 50.04
N LEU A 5 -10.51 -13.25 50.50
CA LEU A 5 -9.96 -12.12 49.75
C LEU A 5 -9.04 -12.66 48.65
N LEU A 6 -9.41 -12.44 47.39
CA LEU A 6 -8.53 -12.61 46.25
C LEU A 6 -7.61 -11.37 46.17
N PHE A 7 -6.35 -11.55 46.48
CA PHE A 7 -5.29 -10.57 46.19
C PHE A 7 -4.99 -10.65 44.68
N LEU A 8 -5.47 -9.69 43.93
CA LEU A 8 -5.09 -9.49 42.53
C LEU A 8 -3.71 -8.78 42.53
N SER A 9 -2.64 -9.55 42.35
CA SER A 9 -1.30 -8.99 42.16
C SER A 9 -1.21 -8.30 40.80
N LEU A 10 -1.32 -6.97 40.78
CA LEU A 10 -0.90 -6.16 39.65
C LEU A 10 0.63 -6.30 39.51
N LEU A 11 1.07 -7.11 38.55
CA LEU A 11 2.45 -7.06 38.09
C LEU A 11 2.64 -5.72 37.33
N PRO A 12 3.62 -4.90 37.71
CA PRO A 12 3.94 -3.72 36.94
C PRO A 12 4.52 -4.17 35.58
N LEU A 13 3.85 -3.82 34.49
CA LEU A 13 4.47 -3.80 33.17
C LEU A 13 5.57 -2.73 33.21
N CYS A 14 6.78 -3.11 33.63
CA CYS A 14 7.96 -2.34 33.36
C CYS A 14 8.19 -2.34 31.86
N SER A 15 7.69 -1.33 31.16
CA SER A 15 8.21 -0.90 29.87
C SER A 15 9.68 -0.50 30.11
N TYR A 16 10.60 -1.42 29.83
CA TYR A 16 12.02 -1.09 29.72
C TYR A 16 12.20 -0.21 28.49
N ALA A 17 12.06 1.08 28.66
CA ALA A 17 12.71 2.05 27.80
C ALA A 17 14.21 1.94 28.10
N GLU A 18 14.90 1.01 27.46
CA GLU A 18 16.35 0.90 27.55
C GLU A 18 16.93 2.23 27.06
N ASP A 19 17.70 2.91 27.93
CA ASP A 19 18.22 4.24 27.61
C ASP A 19 19.17 4.10 26.42
N LEU A 20 18.84 4.74 25.27
CA LEU A 20 19.64 4.64 24.05
C LEU A 20 21.09 5.03 24.33
N PRO A 21 22.09 4.31 23.80
CA PRO A 21 23.50 4.70 23.90
C PRO A 21 23.73 6.12 23.37
N ALA A 22 24.64 6.86 23.98
CA ALA A 22 24.89 8.25 23.62
C ALA A 22 25.17 8.49 22.13
N PRO A 23 25.96 7.62 21.43
CA PRO A 23 26.14 7.76 19.98
C PRO A 23 24.85 7.57 19.18
N VAL A 24 23.94 6.67 19.61
CA VAL A 24 22.63 6.43 18.95
C VAL A 24 21.71 7.63 19.17
N LYS A 25 21.67 8.18 20.41
CA LYS A 25 20.95 9.44 20.71
C LYS A 25 21.45 10.61 19.87
N ALA A 26 22.73 10.66 19.56
CA ALA A 26 23.28 11.73 18.72
C ALA A 26 22.77 11.63 17.26
N ILE A 27 22.60 10.41 16.74
CA ILE A 27 22.01 10.17 15.41
C ILE A 27 20.50 10.46 15.41
N GLU A 28 19.78 10.05 16.46
CA GLU A 28 18.35 10.35 16.63
C GLU A 28 18.07 11.86 16.53
N LYS A 29 18.92 12.69 17.14
CA LYS A 29 18.79 14.17 17.07
C LYS A 29 18.92 14.76 15.65
N GLN A 30 19.36 13.96 14.68
CA GLN A 30 19.41 14.36 13.26
C GLN A 30 18.07 14.15 12.53
N GLY A 31 17.00 13.85 13.27
CA GLY A 31 15.65 13.66 12.71
C GLY A 31 15.29 12.20 12.40
N ILE A 32 16.09 11.25 12.90
CA ILE A 32 15.80 9.82 12.76
C ILE A 32 14.95 9.37 13.96
N THR A 33 13.81 8.74 13.69
CA THR A 33 13.00 8.10 14.73
C THR A 33 13.52 6.70 14.99
N ILE A 34 14.02 6.43 16.20
CA ILE A 34 14.44 5.08 16.59
C ILE A 34 13.22 4.23 16.89
N ILE A 35 13.15 3.03 16.29
CA ILE A 35 11.99 2.12 16.38
C ILE A 35 12.26 1.00 17.39
N LYS A 36 13.37 0.27 17.22
CA LYS A 36 13.72 -0.84 18.10
C LYS A 36 15.20 -1.24 17.97
N PRO A 37 15.78 -1.87 19.00
CA PRO A 37 17.07 -2.52 18.87
C PRO A 37 16.97 -3.80 18.04
N PHE A 38 18.09 -4.24 17.48
CA PHE A 38 18.28 -5.55 16.87
C PHE A 38 19.73 -6.03 17.06
N GLU A 39 19.93 -7.34 16.97
CA GLU A 39 21.25 -7.95 16.96
C GLU A 39 21.69 -8.17 15.50
N ALA A 40 22.83 -7.61 15.14
CA ALA A 40 23.45 -7.83 13.84
C ALA A 40 24.49 -8.97 13.92
N PRO A 41 24.88 -9.57 12.79
CA PRO A 41 25.94 -10.57 12.75
C PRO A 41 27.22 -10.12 13.45
N GLY A 42 27.97 -11.06 14.02
CA GLY A 42 29.20 -10.77 14.75
C GLY A 42 28.99 -10.15 16.14
N GLY A 43 27.77 -10.21 16.69
CA GLY A 43 27.45 -9.64 18.01
C GLY A 43 27.39 -8.11 18.02
N VAL A 44 27.25 -7.49 16.87
CA VAL A 44 27.12 -6.04 16.76
C VAL A 44 25.71 -5.62 17.15
N LYS A 45 25.60 -4.73 18.14
CA LYS A 45 24.30 -4.14 18.52
C LYS A 45 23.86 -3.13 17.48
N GLY A 46 22.61 -3.22 17.05
CA GLY A 46 22.01 -2.31 16.09
C GLY A 46 20.70 -1.70 16.57
N TRP A 47 20.32 -0.59 15.94
CA TRP A 47 19.02 0.05 16.10
C TRP A 47 18.42 0.30 14.74
N LEU A 48 17.19 -0.18 14.55
CA LEU A 48 16.35 0.15 13.42
C LEU A 48 15.73 1.51 13.69
N GLY A 49 15.91 2.41 12.77
CA GLY A 49 15.28 3.72 12.75
C GLY A 49 14.60 4.00 11.43
N LYS A 50 13.95 5.16 11.36
CA LYS A 50 13.25 5.67 10.20
C LYS A 50 13.54 7.17 10.05
N TYR A 51 13.92 7.58 8.83
CA TYR A 51 14.00 8.98 8.43
C TYR A 51 12.97 9.20 7.31
N GLN A 52 11.93 9.99 7.59
CA GLN A 52 10.74 10.06 6.74
C GLN A 52 10.16 8.63 6.52
N ASP A 53 10.17 8.12 5.28
CA ASP A 53 9.69 6.78 4.94
C ASP A 53 10.81 5.77 4.67
N MET A 54 12.07 6.18 4.83
CA MET A 54 13.23 5.34 4.59
C MET A 54 13.73 4.67 5.87
N GLY A 55 13.99 3.37 5.81
CA GLY A 55 14.65 2.63 6.88
C GLY A 55 16.09 3.10 7.08
N VAL A 56 16.51 3.18 8.33
CA VAL A 56 17.87 3.52 8.73
C VAL A 56 18.37 2.46 9.71
N ALA A 57 19.50 1.83 9.40
CA ALA A 57 20.19 0.95 10.33
C ALA A 57 21.33 1.70 10.99
N ILE A 58 21.43 1.60 12.32
CA ILE A 58 22.47 2.21 13.14
C ILE A 58 23.18 1.08 13.88
N TYR A 59 24.47 1.01 13.78
CA TYR A 59 25.34 0.00 14.39
C TYR A 59 26.24 0.64 15.42
N LEU A 60 26.30 0.08 16.62
CA LEU A 60 27.17 0.53 17.69
C LEU A 60 28.50 -0.21 17.63
N THR A 61 29.63 0.51 17.71
CA THR A 61 30.93 -0.13 17.81
C THR A 61 31.05 -0.92 19.10
N PRO A 62 31.92 -1.97 19.17
CA PRO A 62 32.04 -2.81 20.36
C PRO A 62 32.47 -2.06 21.63
N ASP A 63 33.18 -0.94 21.48
CA ASP A 63 33.58 -0.07 22.60
C ASP A 63 32.44 0.81 23.14
N GLY A 64 31.27 0.80 22.47
CA GLY A 64 30.08 1.57 22.83
C GLY A 64 30.22 3.09 22.65
N LYS A 65 31.30 3.57 22.05
CA LYS A 65 31.63 5.00 22.00
C LYS A 65 31.30 5.64 20.64
N HIS A 66 31.08 4.84 19.60
CA HIS A 66 30.79 5.31 18.24
C HIS A 66 29.59 4.57 17.65
N ALA A 67 28.89 5.22 16.74
CA ALA A 67 27.83 4.61 15.97
C ALA A 67 28.02 4.88 14.47
N ILE A 68 27.64 3.92 13.65
CA ILE A 68 27.71 3.97 12.20
C ILE A 68 26.29 3.86 11.67
N SER A 69 25.85 4.79 10.83
CA SER A 69 24.60 4.67 10.08
C SER A 69 24.92 4.21 8.67
N GLY A 70 24.25 3.15 8.18
CA GLY A 70 24.50 2.63 6.84
C GLY A 70 24.00 1.21 6.63
N TYR A 71 24.57 0.54 5.63
CA TYR A 71 24.20 -0.82 5.23
C TYR A 71 25.26 -1.83 5.66
N MET A 72 24.80 -2.98 6.15
CA MET A 72 25.64 -4.13 6.43
C MET A 72 25.44 -5.19 5.36
N TYR A 73 26.53 -5.74 4.85
CA TYR A 73 26.54 -6.80 3.85
C TYR A 73 27.21 -8.06 4.41
N ASP A 74 26.73 -9.22 3.97
CA ASP A 74 27.40 -10.49 4.26
C ASP A 74 28.56 -10.78 3.26
N GLU A 75 29.23 -11.90 3.43
CA GLU A 75 30.35 -12.36 2.58
C GLU A 75 29.95 -12.65 1.12
N ASN A 76 28.64 -12.84 0.85
CA ASN A 76 28.09 -13.08 -0.46
C ASN A 76 27.58 -11.79 -1.13
N GLY A 77 27.70 -10.64 -0.46
CA GLY A 77 27.21 -9.35 -0.92
C GLY A 77 25.72 -9.11 -0.69
N ASN A 78 25.04 -9.93 0.11
CA ASN A 78 23.65 -9.69 0.45
C ASN A 78 23.52 -8.52 1.43
N ASN A 79 22.61 -7.59 1.15
CA ASN A 79 22.33 -6.45 2.00
C ASN A 79 21.43 -6.86 3.18
N LEU A 80 22.03 -7.07 4.35
CA LEU A 80 21.33 -7.51 5.55
C LEU A 80 20.46 -6.39 6.15
N SER A 81 20.86 -5.13 5.98
CA SER A 81 20.06 -3.98 6.42
C SER A 81 18.78 -3.86 5.63
N GLU A 82 18.83 -4.07 4.30
CA GLU A 82 17.64 -4.05 3.45
C GLU A 82 16.67 -5.17 3.81
N GLN A 83 17.16 -6.38 4.08
CA GLN A 83 16.33 -7.49 4.56
C GLN A 83 15.62 -7.15 5.86
N LEU A 84 16.32 -6.46 6.79
CA LEU A 84 15.74 -5.96 8.03
C LEU A 84 14.64 -4.93 7.76
N PHE A 85 14.88 -3.96 6.86
CA PHE A 85 13.89 -2.95 6.50
C PHE A 85 12.66 -3.57 5.85
N GLN A 86 12.85 -4.50 4.93
CA GLN A 86 11.74 -5.22 4.30
C GLN A 86 10.90 -5.95 5.33
N LYS A 87 11.52 -6.71 6.22
CA LYS A 87 10.82 -7.50 7.23
C LYS A 87 10.08 -6.64 8.26
N GLU A 88 10.74 -5.59 8.77
CA GLU A 88 10.31 -4.91 9.98
C GLU A 88 9.56 -3.58 9.70
N LEU A 89 9.74 -3.00 8.51
CA LEU A 89 9.12 -1.72 8.14
C LEU A 89 8.20 -1.86 6.93
N TYR A 90 8.77 -2.27 5.78
CA TYR A 90 8.06 -2.11 4.51
C TYR A 90 6.95 -3.16 4.33
N THR A 91 7.22 -4.42 4.67
CA THR A 91 6.19 -5.47 4.57
C THR A 91 5.01 -5.19 5.53
N PRO A 92 5.21 -4.90 6.83
CA PRO A 92 4.09 -4.54 7.72
C PRO A 92 3.34 -3.28 7.27
N ALA A 93 4.04 -2.26 6.79
CA ALA A 93 3.42 -1.04 6.27
C ALA A 93 2.58 -1.34 5.02
N GLY A 94 3.14 -2.10 4.07
CA GLY A 94 2.43 -2.53 2.87
C GLY A 94 1.19 -3.37 3.18
N GLN A 95 1.27 -4.29 4.14
CA GLN A 95 0.11 -5.08 4.60
C GLN A 95 -0.97 -4.21 5.25
N ALA A 96 -0.58 -3.19 6.02
CA ALA A 96 -1.52 -2.24 6.59
C ALA A 96 -2.23 -1.40 5.51
N MET A 97 -1.49 -0.98 4.47
CA MET A 97 -2.04 -0.29 3.30
C MET A 97 -2.98 -1.20 2.51
N TRP A 98 -2.60 -2.47 2.31
CA TRP A 98 -3.46 -3.46 1.66
C TRP A 98 -4.80 -3.63 2.36
N LYS A 99 -4.82 -3.69 3.69
CA LYS A 99 -6.06 -3.75 4.47
C LYS A 99 -6.95 -2.52 4.29
N LYS A 100 -6.36 -1.33 4.10
CA LYS A 100 -7.14 -0.12 3.76
C LYS A 100 -7.79 -0.27 2.39
N LEU A 101 -7.08 -0.78 1.39
CA LEU A 101 -7.63 -1.07 0.06
C LEU A 101 -8.75 -2.12 0.12
N GLU A 102 -8.58 -3.18 0.91
CA GLU A 102 -9.61 -4.21 1.10
C GLU A 102 -10.92 -3.66 1.68
N SER A 103 -10.83 -2.67 2.57
CA SER A 103 -11.98 -2.06 3.24
C SER A 103 -12.62 -0.89 2.49
N ALA A 104 -12.04 -0.47 1.36
CA ALA A 104 -12.55 0.63 0.56
C ALA A 104 -13.75 0.22 -0.31
N ASP A 105 -14.51 1.22 -0.77
CA ASP A 105 -15.66 1.02 -1.67
C ASP A 105 -15.17 0.86 -3.13
N TRP A 106 -14.81 -0.35 -3.51
CA TRP A 106 -14.32 -0.68 -4.85
C TRP A 106 -15.36 -1.39 -5.71
N LEU A 107 -15.22 -1.24 -7.01
CA LEU A 107 -16.02 -1.94 -8.03
C LEU A 107 -15.29 -3.21 -8.45
N LEU A 108 -15.97 -4.37 -8.39
CA LEU A 108 -15.40 -5.66 -8.78
C LEU A 108 -15.60 -5.90 -10.27
N GLU A 109 -14.53 -6.25 -10.98
CA GLU A 109 -14.55 -6.84 -12.30
C GLU A 109 -13.79 -8.16 -12.30
N GLY A 110 -14.32 -9.15 -13.02
CA GLY A 110 -13.83 -10.53 -12.99
C GLY A 110 -14.50 -11.38 -11.92
N LYS A 111 -13.94 -12.57 -11.69
CA LYS A 111 -14.48 -13.51 -10.69
C LYS A 111 -13.98 -13.15 -9.30
N LYS A 112 -14.89 -13.14 -8.31
CA LYS A 112 -14.56 -12.84 -6.91
C LYS A 112 -13.49 -13.78 -6.33
N GLU A 113 -13.46 -15.01 -6.82
CA GLU A 113 -12.54 -16.07 -6.42
C GLU A 113 -11.23 -16.07 -7.21
N ALA A 114 -11.05 -15.12 -8.13
CA ALA A 114 -9.80 -15.01 -8.89
C ALA A 114 -8.62 -14.80 -7.91
N PRO A 115 -7.54 -15.58 -8.06
CA PRO A 115 -6.45 -15.60 -7.08
C PRO A 115 -5.62 -14.32 -7.05
N ILE A 116 -5.59 -13.58 -8.16
CA ILE A 116 -4.81 -12.36 -8.29
C ILE A 116 -5.73 -11.15 -8.16
N ILE A 117 -5.42 -10.29 -7.22
CA ILE A 117 -6.20 -9.09 -6.91
C ILE A 117 -5.37 -7.86 -7.28
N LEU A 118 -5.94 -7.00 -8.12
CA LEU A 118 -5.38 -5.68 -8.41
C LEU A 118 -6.36 -4.61 -7.95
N TYR A 119 -5.92 -3.71 -7.07
CA TYR A 119 -6.63 -2.47 -6.77
C TYR A 119 -6.20 -1.39 -7.74
N VAL A 120 -7.16 -0.70 -8.35
CA VAL A 120 -6.91 0.27 -9.41
C VAL A 120 -7.64 1.56 -9.11
N PHE A 121 -6.92 2.62 -8.83
CA PHE A 121 -7.50 3.97 -8.85
C PHE A 121 -7.62 4.43 -10.30
N ALA A 122 -8.84 4.74 -10.72
CA ALA A 122 -9.14 5.10 -12.09
C ALA A 122 -10.07 6.31 -12.17
N ASP A 123 -9.83 7.16 -13.18
CA ASP A 123 -10.67 8.30 -13.51
C ASP A 123 -11.41 8.02 -14.83
N PRO A 124 -12.71 8.34 -14.95
CA PRO A 124 -13.48 8.09 -16.16
C PRO A 124 -12.92 8.71 -17.45
N PHE A 125 -12.15 9.78 -17.34
CA PHE A 125 -11.55 10.47 -18.49
C PHE A 125 -10.06 10.15 -18.68
N CYS A 126 -9.51 9.23 -17.91
CA CYS A 126 -8.11 8.85 -18.02
C CYS A 126 -7.87 7.91 -19.23
N PRO A 127 -7.12 8.33 -20.26
CA PRO A 127 -6.87 7.48 -21.42
C PRO A 127 -6.00 6.26 -21.08
N TYR A 128 -5.08 6.40 -20.14
CA TYR A 128 -4.22 5.29 -19.69
C TYR A 128 -4.99 4.28 -18.83
N CYS A 129 -6.03 4.72 -18.10
CA CYS A 129 -6.94 3.80 -17.40
C CYS A 129 -7.67 2.89 -18.37
N LYS A 130 -8.18 3.46 -19.47
CA LYS A 130 -8.84 2.68 -20.55
C LYS A 130 -7.88 1.69 -21.20
N GLN A 131 -6.66 2.12 -21.52
CA GLN A 131 -5.64 1.24 -22.09
C GLN A 131 -5.30 0.09 -21.16
N PHE A 132 -5.08 0.37 -19.88
CA PHE A 132 -4.82 -0.66 -18.87
C PHE A 132 -6.02 -1.61 -18.76
N TRP A 133 -7.24 -1.08 -18.67
CA TRP A 133 -8.46 -1.87 -18.60
C TRP A 133 -8.59 -2.84 -19.76
N GLN A 134 -8.34 -2.37 -21.01
CA GLN A 134 -8.36 -3.20 -22.20
C GLN A 134 -7.27 -4.28 -22.19
N GLN A 135 -6.06 -3.90 -21.80
CA GLN A 135 -4.93 -4.84 -21.72
C GLN A 135 -5.16 -5.94 -20.68
N ALA A 136 -5.85 -5.63 -19.57
CA ALA A 136 -6.12 -6.58 -18.51
C ALA A 136 -7.21 -7.63 -18.85
N ARG A 137 -8.07 -7.38 -19.87
CA ARG A 137 -9.21 -8.26 -20.19
C ARG A 137 -8.88 -9.74 -20.32
N PRO A 138 -7.81 -10.18 -21.04
CA PRO A 138 -7.54 -11.62 -21.19
C PRO A 138 -7.43 -12.37 -19.86
N TRP A 139 -6.85 -11.74 -18.84
CA TRP A 139 -6.70 -12.36 -17.51
C TRP A 139 -7.96 -12.22 -16.64
N VAL A 140 -8.66 -11.11 -16.75
CA VAL A 140 -9.90 -10.86 -16.01
C VAL A 140 -11.02 -11.77 -16.51
N ASP A 141 -11.21 -11.84 -17.82
CA ASP A 141 -12.28 -12.62 -18.44
C ASP A 141 -12.05 -14.14 -18.29
N SER A 142 -10.78 -14.56 -18.28
CA SER A 142 -10.44 -15.96 -17.95
C SER A 142 -10.64 -16.32 -16.47
N GLY A 143 -10.81 -15.33 -15.59
CA GLY A 143 -10.97 -15.52 -14.15
C GLY A 143 -9.67 -15.76 -13.40
N LYS A 144 -8.53 -15.42 -13.98
CA LYS A 144 -7.22 -15.45 -13.31
C LYS A 144 -7.01 -14.23 -12.41
N VAL A 145 -7.55 -13.09 -12.81
CA VAL A 145 -7.37 -11.79 -12.16
C VAL A 145 -8.74 -11.18 -11.85
N GLN A 146 -8.83 -10.49 -10.73
CA GLN A 146 -9.93 -9.58 -10.42
C GLN A 146 -9.40 -8.16 -10.29
N LEU A 147 -10.11 -7.21 -10.92
CA LEU A 147 -9.87 -5.79 -10.71
C LEU A 147 -10.83 -5.28 -9.64
N ARG A 148 -10.32 -4.52 -8.70
CA ARG A 148 -11.06 -3.79 -7.68
C ARG A 148 -10.83 -2.31 -7.91
N THR A 149 -11.71 -1.69 -8.70
CA THR A 149 -11.54 -0.31 -9.15
C THR A 149 -12.10 0.66 -8.14
N LEU A 150 -11.27 1.62 -7.70
CA LEU A 150 -11.66 2.77 -6.90
C LEU A 150 -11.75 3.99 -7.83
N LEU A 151 -12.95 4.49 -8.04
CA LEU A 151 -13.13 5.66 -8.89
C LEU A 151 -12.68 6.92 -8.17
N VAL A 152 -11.94 7.75 -8.88
CA VAL A 152 -11.55 9.11 -8.49
C VAL A 152 -12.01 10.11 -9.54
N GLY A 153 -11.97 11.40 -9.21
CA GLY A 153 -12.43 12.46 -10.12
C GLY A 153 -11.38 13.57 -10.23
N VAL A 154 -10.24 13.29 -10.89
CA VAL A 154 -9.05 14.17 -10.81
C VAL A 154 -8.53 14.69 -12.16
N ILE A 155 -8.98 14.13 -13.29
CA ILE A 155 -8.40 14.43 -14.62
C ILE A 155 -9.06 15.66 -15.26
N LYS A 156 -10.41 15.77 -15.14
CA LYS A 156 -11.18 16.86 -15.74
C LYS A 156 -12.19 17.44 -14.75
N PRO A 157 -12.69 18.66 -14.96
CA PRO A 157 -13.75 19.20 -14.13
C PRO A 157 -15.00 18.32 -14.08
N GLU A 158 -15.28 17.57 -15.15
CA GLU A 158 -16.43 16.66 -15.25
C GLU A 158 -16.17 15.29 -14.62
N SER A 159 -14.93 14.96 -14.28
CA SER A 159 -14.57 13.65 -13.72
C SER A 159 -15.36 13.29 -12.45
N PRO A 160 -15.51 14.16 -11.44
CA PRO A 160 -16.26 13.82 -10.25
C PRO A 160 -17.73 13.49 -10.53
N ALA A 161 -18.39 14.27 -11.37
CA ALA A 161 -19.81 14.07 -11.71
C ALA A 161 -20.02 12.78 -12.52
N THR A 162 -19.10 12.46 -13.43
CA THR A 162 -19.14 11.23 -14.22
C THR A 162 -18.88 9.99 -13.33
N ALA A 163 -17.88 10.04 -12.45
CA ALA A 163 -17.60 8.98 -11.49
C ALA A 163 -18.80 8.77 -10.54
N ALA A 164 -19.41 9.86 -10.06
CA ALA A 164 -20.62 9.80 -9.24
C ALA A 164 -21.80 9.17 -9.97
N ALA A 165 -21.99 9.46 -11.27
CA ALA A 165 -23.05 8.83 -12.09
C ALA A 165 -22.86 7.32 -12.21
N ILE A 166 -21.62 6.85 -12.35
CA ILE A 166 -21.30 5.42 -12.36
C ILE A 166 -21.63 4.80 -10.99
N LEU A 167 -21.15 5.39 -9.91
CA LEU A 167 -21.36 4.91 -8.54
C LEU A 167 -22.85 4.92 -8.14
N ALA A 168 -23.65 5.85 -8.64
CA ALA A 168 -25.09 5.96 -8.37
C ALA A 168 -25.94 4.97 -9.19
N SER A 169 -25.38 4.28 -10.15
CA SER A 169 -26.13 3.37 -11.02
C SER A 169 -26.62 2.13 -10.25
N LYS A 170 -27.60 1.41 -10.80
CA LYS A 170 -28.15 0.19 -10.16
C LYS A 170 -27.09 -0.91 -10.01
N ASN A 171 -26.13 -0.96 -10.91
CA ASN A 171 -25.00 -1.89 -10.86
C ASN A 171 -23.72 -1.13 -11.23
N PRO A 172 -23.05 -0.50 -10.26
CA PRO A 172 -21.90 0.35 -10.52
C PRO A 172 -20.75 -0.38 -11.23
N ALA A 173 -20.47 -1.63 -10.86
CA ALA A 173 -19.42 -2.44 -11.49
C ALA A 173 -19.71 -2.71 -12.97
N GLN A 174 -20.95 -3.10 -13.30
CA GLN A 174 -21.34 -3.30 -14.70
C GLN A 174 -21.34 -1.98 -15.49
N THR A 175 -21.80 -0.89 -14.85
CA THR A 175 -21.81 0.43 -15.51
C THR A 175 -20.39 0.92 -15.78
N TRP A 176 -19.45 0.69 -14.88
CA TRP A 176 -18.03 0.96 -15.12
C TRP A 176 -17.49 0.12 -16.28
N HIS A 177 -17.74 -1.18 -16.26
CA HIS A 177 -17.36 -2.08 -17.35
C HIS A 177 -17.87 -1.59 -18.71
N ASP A 178 -19.17 -1.30 -18.82
CA ASP A 178 -19.79 -0.84 -20.07
C ASP A 178 -19.26 0.53 -20.50
N TYR A 179 -18.94 1.40 -19.53
CA TYR A 179 -18.33 2.71 -19.80
C TYR A 179 -16.93 2.55 -20.41
N GLU A 180 -16.09 1.70 -19.83
CA GLU A 180 -14.76 1.42 -20.35
C GLU A 180 -14.82 0.69 -21.70
N GLN A 181 -15.70 -0.31 -21.84
CA GLN A 181 -15.91 -1.05 -23.08
C GLN A 181 -16.39 -0.14 -24.23
N SER A 182 -17.26 0.82 -23.94
CA SER A 182 -17.72 1.82 -24.91
C SER A 182 -16.70 2.90 -25.22
N ASN A 183 -15.50 2.82 -24.65
CA ASN A 183 -14.48 3.86 -24.70
C ASN A 183 -14.98 5.22 -24.20
N GLY A 184 -15.74 5.21 -23.09
CA GLY A 184 -16.31 6.39 -22.47
C GLY A 184 -17.52 7.00 -23.19
N LYS A 185 -18.13 6.27 -24.14
CA LYS A 185 -19.29 6.75 -24.93
C LYS A 185 -20.64 6.35 -24.33
N LEU A 186 -20.65 5.52 -23.27
CA LEU A 186 -21.88 5.16 -22.57
C LEU A 186 -22.57 6.42 -22.06
N LYS A 187 -23.86 6.56 -22.40
CA LYS A 187 -24.68 7.66 -21.87
C LYS A 187 -24.98 7.40 -20.40
N LEU A 188 -24.47 8.26 -19.55
CA LEU A 188 -24.71 8.24 -18.11
C LEU A 188 -25.71 9.34 -17.73
N ASN A 189 -26.48 9.09 -16.68
CA ASN A 189 -27.31 10.12 -16.07
C ASN A 189 -26.45 10.93 -15.08
N VAL A 190 -25.68 11.88 -15.62
CA VAL A 190 -24.74 12.69 -14.84
C VAL A 190 -25.53 13.73 -14.04
N PRO A 191 -25.42 13.75 -12.69
CA PRO A 191 -26.13 14.70 -11.85
C PRO A 191 -25.57 16.11 -12.02
N ALA A 192 -26.46 17.11 -12.02
CA ALA A 192 -26.04 18.53 -11.99
C ALA A 192 -25.33 18.86 -10.67
N ASP A 193 -25.87 18.33 -9.57
CA ASP A 193 -25.26 18.42 -8.24
C ASP A 193 -24.93 17.01 -7.73
N ILE A 194 -23.67 16.79 -7.36
CA ILE A 194 -23.23 15.49 -6.87
C ILE A 194 -23.75 15.28 -5.43
N PRO A 195 -24.51 14.18 -5.17
CA PRO A 195 -24.96 13.88 -3.82
C PRO A 195 -23.78 13.80 -2.83
N ALA A 196 -23.94 14.41 -1.66
CA ALA A 196 -22.87 14.52 -0.66
C ALA A 196 -22.26 13.17 -0.24
N ALA A 197 -23.03 12.09 -0.28
CA ALA A 197 -22.52 10.74 0.00
C ALA A 197 -21.52 10.28 -1.08
N LEU A 198 -21.82 10.49 -2.36
CA LEU A 198 -20.94 10.12 -3.47
C LEU A 198 -19.69 10.99 -3.51
N MET A 199 -19.82 12.29 -3.25
CA MET A 199 -18.66 13.17 -3.13
C MET A 199 -17.74 12.72 -1.99
N ARG A 200 -18.29 12.27 -0.85
CA ARG A 200 -17.47 11.69 0.23
C ARG A 200 -16.72 10.43 -0.22
N THR A 201 -17.38 9.52 -0.93
CA THR A 201 -16.71 8.32 -1.47
C THR A 201 -15.55 8.70 -2.39
N LEU A 202 -15.76 9.63 -3.32
CA LEU A 202 -14.70 10.09 -4.23
C LEU A 202 -13.53 10.74 -3.48
N ASN A 203 -13.83 11.58 -2.47
CA ASN A 203 -12.79 12.22 -1.65
C ASN A 203 -12.02 11.20 -0.81
N ILE A 204 -12.69 10.18 -0.26
CA ILE A 204 -12.04 9.08 0.48
C ILE A 204 -11.13 8.28 -0.45
N ASN A 205 -11.59 7.96 -1.65
CA ASN A 205 -10.77 7.24 -2.64
C ASN A 205 -9.55 8.07 -3.04
N GLN A 206 -9.73 9.37 -3.30
CA GLN A 206 -8.63 10.27 -3.63
C GLN A 206 -7.63 10.36 -2.48
N GLN A 207 -8.10 10.59 -1.25
CA GLN A 207 -7.24 10.63 -0.07
C GLN A 207 -6.48 9.31 0.12
N LEU A 208 -7.13 8.16 -0.10
CA LEU A 208 -6.46 6.86 -0.02
C LEU A 208 -5.38 6.71 -1.11
N MET A 209 -5.63 7.20 -2.33
CA MET A 209 -4.65 7.23 -3.41
C MET A 209 -3.43 8.08 -3.04
N ASP A 210 -3.67 9.28 -2.47
CA ASP A 210 -2.62 10.19 -2.01
C ASP A 210 -1.82 9.60 -0.84
N ASP A 211 -2.50 9.01 0.16
CA ASP A 211 -1.87 8.32 1.31
C ASP A 211 -0.98 7.14 0.87
N LEU A 212 -1.32 6.50 -0.25
CA LEU A 212 -0.55 5.43 -0.86
C LEU A 212 0.58 5.94 -1.78
N GLY A 213 0.77 7.26 -1.85
CA GLY A 213 1.85 7.90 -2.60
C GLY A 213 1.63 7.96 -4.12
N ALA A 214 0.40 7.80 -4.62
CA ALA A 214 0.10 7.94 -6.03
C ALA A 214 -0.46 9.34 -6.34
N ASN A 215 0.03 9.94 -7.40
CA ASN A 215 -0.36 11.28 -7.87
C ASN A 215 -0.89 11.28 -9.31
N ALA A 216 -1.11 10.11 -9.90
CA ALA A 216 -1.65 9.96 -11.25
C ALA A 216 -2.46 8.66 -11.39
N THR A 217 -3.30 8.58 -12.41
CA THR A 217 -4.10 7.40 -12.76
C THR A 217 -3.67 6.79 -14.10
N PRO A 218 -3.79 5.47 -14.26
CA PRO A 218 -4.15 4.51 -13.23
C PRO A 218 -3.07 4.40 -12.16
N ALA A 219 -3.47 4.22 -10.89
CA ALA A 219 -2.56 3.79 -9.85
C ALA A 219 -2.96 2.37 -9.42
N ILE A 220 -2.06 1.44 -9.57
CA ILE A 220 -2.33 0.02 -9.47
C ILE A 220 -1.53 -0.57 -8.32
N TYR A 221 -2.20 -1.32 -7.45
CA TYR A 221 -1.62 -1.96 -6.27
C TYR A 221 -1.90 -3.45 -6.28
N TYR A 222 -0.89 -4.25 -5.99
CA TYR A 222 -1.00 -5.70 -5.91
C TYR A 222 0.02 -6.28 -4.93
N MET A 223 -0.24 -7.46 -4.38
CA MET A 223 0.73 -8.21 -3.61
C MET A 223 1.56 -9.09 -4.55
N ASN A 224 2.89 -9.03 -4.42
CA ASN A 224 3.76 -9.96 -5.12
C ASN A 224 3.79 -11.34 -4.42
N LYS A 225 4.52 -12.29 -5.00
CA LYS A 225 4.68 -13.65 -4.44
C LYS A 225 5.28 -13.69 -3.03
N ASP A 226 6.02 -12.66 -2.66
CA ASP A 226 6.66 -12.53 -1.35
C ASP A 226 5.78 -11.78 -0.34
N ASN A 227 4.49 -11.59 -0.69
CA ASN A 227 3.50 -10.86 0.12
C ASN A 227 3.90 -9.41 0.44
N MET A 228 4.60 -8.77 -0.49
CA MET A 228 4.98 -7.36 -0.42
C MET A 228 4.10 -6.53 -1.35
N LEU A 229 3.59 -5.41 -0.84
CA LEU A 229 2.80 -4.48 -1.63
C LEU A 229 3.65 -3.86 -2.75
N GLN A 230 3.13 -3.94 -3.96
CA GLN A 230 3.70 -3.34 -5.15
C GLN A 230 2.80 -2.22 -5.65
N GLN A 231 3.41 -1.19 -6.20
CA GLN A 231 2.74 -0.06 -6.83
C GLN A 231 3.20 0.11 -8.27
N VAL A 232 2.26 0.42 -9.15
CA VAL A 232 2.52 0.89 -10.52
C VAL A 232 1.67 2.11 -10.77
N VAL A 233 2.29 3.24 -11.09
CA VAL A 233 1.60 4.49 -11.44
C VAL A 233 1.73 4.71 -12.93
N GLY A 234 0.61 4.94 -13.60
CA GLY A 234 0.52 5.02 -15.06
C GLY A 234 0.33 3.65 -15.73
N LEU A 235 0.42 3.65 -17.05
CA LEU A 235 0.28 2.44 -17.85
C LEU A 235 1.53 1.56 -17.67
N PRO A 236 1.41 0.31 -17.20
CA PRO A 236 2.54 -0.62 -17.16
C PRO A 236 3.04 -0.97 -18.56
N ASP A 237 4.32 -1.18 -18.71
CA ASP A 237 4.87 -1.85 -19.89
C ASP A 237 4.43 -3.32 -19.93
N LYS A 238 4.74 -4.01 -21.04
CA LYS A 238 4.31 -5.39 -21.25
C LYS A 238 4.86 -6.36 -20.21
N GLU A 239 6.12 -6.19 -19.83
CA GLU A 239 6.79 -7.08 -18.87
C GLU A 239 6.18 -6.90 -17.47
N LYS A 240 6.02 -5.66 -17.02
CA LYS A 240 5.40 -5.35 -15.73
C LYS A 240 3.96 -5.81 -15.67
N LEU A 241 3.21 -5.65 -16.78
CA LEU A 241 1.85 -6.14 -16.89
C LEU A 241 1.79 -7.67 -16.69
N GLN A 242 2.65 -8.44 -17.38
CA GLN A 242 2.70 -9.89 -17.24
C GLN A 242 3.00 -10.32 -15.80
N VAL A 243 4.00 -9.69 -15.15
CA VAL A 243 4.34 -9.96 -13.75
C VAL A 243 3.15 -9.70 -12.83
N MET A 244 2.44 -8.57 -13.00
CA MET A 244 1.25 -8.22 -12.22
C MET A 244 0.11 -9.23 -12.40
N MET A 245 -0.01 -9.80 -13.60
CA MET A 245 -1.01 -10.81 -13.96
C MET A 245 -0.61 -12.23 -13.56
N GLY A 246 0.50 -12.37 -12.83
CA GLY A 246 0.98 -13.66 -12.30
C GLY A 246 1.73 -14.52 -13.31
N GLU A 247 2.20 -13.95 -14.41
CA GLU A 247 3.07 -14.66 -15.35
C GLU A 247 4.53 -14.54 -14.88
N SER A 248 5.24 -15.68 -14.92
CA SER A 248 6.67 -15.69 -14.59
C SER A 248 7.44 -14.97 -15.70
N GLN A 249 8.46 -14.20 -15.33
CA GLN A 249 9.48 -13.79 -16.29
C GLN A 249 10.16 -15.05 -16.84
N GLN A 250 10.12 -15.21 -18.15
CA GLN A 250 10.86 -16.27 -18.84
C GLN A 250 12.33 -15.94 -18.91
#